data_cf5ed14a60052ad7792f979ed59fe203
#
_entry.id   cf5ed14a60052ad7792f979ed59fe203
#
_cell.length_a   1.000
_cell.length_b   1.000
_cell.length_c   1.000
_cell.angle_alpha   90.00
_cell.angle_beta   90.00
_cell.angle_gamma   90.00
#
_symmetry.space_group_name_H-M   'P 1'
#
loop_
_entity.id
_entity.type
_entity.pdbx_description
1 polymer ?
#
loop_
_entity_poly.entity_id
_entity_poly.type
_entity_poly.pdbx_seq_one_letter_code
_entity_poly.pdbx_strand_id
1 'polypeptide(L)'
;GTLIAQNVSDNTVLSTGEALPKGSKIVFTAQPKEGYDVDEWQLNGNTILKYTNSTYTIDNLQSDVEVNMVCSERREVVPTDATIVDGHLIKWSPVGDAVLPSNVTHIDAHAFEGANQMTSLTLNDRVEKVGYPAFLYCNSLIKFEVPATNQHFTSVDGVLYSKDRTTLVSYPNGRPDASYTILATTQNVQPAAFTTTPALTSVKVEEGNGYLRSVEGVLYDAQLSTLL
;
A
#
# COMPACT_ATOMS: atom_id res chain seq x y z
N GLY A 1 -7.57 11.67 -17.08
CA GLY A 1 -6.20 11.67 -16.61
C GLY A 1 -5.40 12.80 -17.22
N THR A 2 -4.25 13.08 -16.65
CA THR A 2 -3.29 14.07 -17.14
C THR A 2 -1.98 13.39 -17.54
N LEU A 3 -1.29 14.00 -18.51
CA LEU A 3 0.03 13.60 -18.95
C LEU A 3 0.99 14.76 -18.63
N ILE A 4 2.05 14.48 -17.88
CA ILE A 4 3.08 15.46 -17.52
C ILE A 4 4.35 15.07 -18.26
N ALA A 5 4.96 16.01 -18.99
CA ALA A 5 6.26 15.86 -19.61
C ALA A 5 7.31 16.64 -18.83
N GLN A 6 8.48 16.04 -18.59
CA GLN A 6 9.61 16.69 -17.91
C GLN A 6 10.90 16.50 -18.69
N ASN A 7 11.69 17.57 -18.81
CA ASN A 7 13.05 17.49 -19.28
C ASN A 7 13.93 16.94 -18.14
N VAL A 8 14.65 15.84 -18.40
CA VAL A 8 15.47 15.18 -17.39
C VAL A 8 16.71 15.99 -16.99
N SER A 9 17.21 16.86 -17.87
CA SER A 9 18.45 17.61 -17.61
C SER A 9 18.32 18.70 -16.53
N ASP A 10 17.13 19.28 -16.40
CA ASP A 10 16.86 20.41 -15.49
C ASP A 10 15.58 20.26 -14.66
N ASN A 11 14.87 19.11 -14.82
CA ASN A 11 13.59 18.80 -14.18
C ASN A 11 12.45 19.80 -14.51
N THR A 12 12.55 20.58 -15.58
CA THR A 12 11.49 21.49 -15.99
C THR A 12 10.28 20.73 -16.52
N VAL A 13 9.08 21.15 -16.12
CA VAL A 13 7.82 20.65 -16.69
C VAL A 13 7.60 21.36 -18.01
N LEU A 14 7.36 20.58 -19.05
CA LEU A 14 7.23 21.06 -20.42
C LEU A 14 5.78 21.34 -20.77
N SER A 15 5.57 22.41 -21.53
CA SER A 15 4.27 22.72 -22.14
C SER A 15 4.14 22.10 -23.52
N THR A 16 2.90 21.84 -23.95
CA THR A 16 2.65 21.38 -25.32
C THR A 16 3.16 22.38 -26.36
N GLY A 17 3.96 21.91 -27.32
CA GLY A 17 4.52 22.74 -28.36
C GLY A 17 5.82 23.47 -27.95
N GLU A 18 6.37 23.17 -26.79
CA GLU A 18 7.65 23.72 -26.34
C GLU A 18 8.81 23.13 -27.15
N ALA A 19 9.68 24.01 -27.67
CA ALA A 19 10.82 23.59 -28.46
C ALA A 19 11.99 23.16 -27.55
N LEU A 20 12.53 21.97 -27.81
CA LEU A 20 13.67 21.43 -27.10
C LEU A 20 14.85 21.16 -28.03
N PRO A 21 16.08 21.25 -27.55
CA PRO A 21 17.25 20.85 -28.30
C PRO A 21 17.18 19.37 -28.72
N LYS A 22 17.71 19.05 -29.93
CA LYS A 22 17.93 17.65 -30.33
C LYS A 22 18.85 16.96 -29.31
N GLY A 23 18.53 15.71 -29.01
CA GLY A 23 19.24 14.94 -28.02
C GLY A 23 18.66 15.05 -26.62
N SER A 24 17.63 15.90 -26.39
CA SER A 24 16.99 16.01 -25.09
C SER A 24 16.40 14.68 -24.64
N LYS A 25 16.49 14.43 -23.34
CA LYS A 25 15.84 13.29 -22.68
C LYS A 25 14.58 13.79 -21.96
N ILE A 26 13.46 13.15 -22.28
CA ILE A 26 12.13 13.54 -21.76
C ILE A 26 11.50 12.35 -21.06
N VAL A 27 10.98 12.56 -19.85
CA VAL A 27 10.13 11.60 -19.15
C VAL A 27 8.68 12.09 -19.19
N PHE A 28 7.80 11.23 -19.64
CA PHE A 28 6.36 11.42 -19.60
C PHE A 28 5.80 10.62 -18.42
N THR A 29 5.04 11.29 -17.55
CA THR A 29 4.35 10.68 -16.42
C THR A 29 2.85 10.74 -16.64
N ALA A 30 2.22 9.59 -16.70
CA ALA A 30 0.78 9.47 -16.77
C ALA A 30 0.16 9.55 -15.38
N GLN A 31 -0.90 10.33 -15.27
CA GLN A 31 -1.78 10.38 -14.09
C GLN A 31 -3.20 10.01 -14.55
N PRO A 32 -3.53 8.70 -14.65
CA PRO A 32 -4.86 8.26 -15.01
C PRO A 32 -5.91 8.82 -14.06
N LYS A 33 -7.15 8.96 -14.55
CA LYS A 33 -8.29 9.23 -13.67
C LYS A 33 -8.47 8.04 -12.71
N GLU A 34 -9.02 8.31 -11.54
CA GLU A 34 -9.39 7.25 -10.57
C GLU A 34 -10.19 6.13 -11.25
N GLY A 35 -9.83 4.88 -10.97
CA GLY A 35 -10.44 3.70 -11.59
C GLY A 35 -9.93 3.36 -13.00
N TYR A 36 -8.92 4.06 -13.51
CA TYR A 36 -8.31 3.80 -14.82
C TYR A 36 -6.82 3.49 -14.68
N ASP A 37 -6.32 2.61 -15.54
CA ASP A 37 -4.90 2.30 -15.70
C ASP A 37 -4.42 2.69 -17.10
N VAL A 38 -3.11 2.94 -17.24
CA VAL A 38 -2.50 3.14 -18.56
C VAL A 38 -2.49 1.80 -19.29
N ASP A 39 -3.21 1.72 -20.38
CA ASP A 39 -3.30 0.53 -21.23
C ASP A 39 -2.20 0.52 -22.30
N GLU A 40 -1.98 1.67 -22.92
CA GLU A 40 -0.92 1.83 -23.91
C GLU A 40 -0.41 3.26 -23.99
N TRP A 41 0.83 3.38 -24.47
CA TRP A 41 1.42 4.64 -24.89
C TRP A 41 1.42 4.73 -26.42
N GLN A 42 1.19 5.92 -26.92
CA GLN A 42 1.23 6.20 -28.36
C GLN A 42 2.27 7.27 -28.66
N LEU A 43 3.06 7.04 -29.71
CA LEU A 43 4.03 7.98 -30.25
C LEU A 43 3.66 8.30 -31.71
N ASN A 44 3.38 9.56 -32.01
CA ASN A 44 2.96 10.02 -33.33
C ASN A 44 1.80 9.17 -33.91
N GLY A 45 0.82 8.91 -33.05
CA GLY A 45 -0.39 8.12 -33.40
C GLY A 45 -0.18 6.60 -33.52
N ASN A 46 1.04 6.10 -33.33
CA ASN A 46 1.32 4.68 -33.35
C ASN A 46 1.45 4.13 -31.93
N THR A 47 0.83 2.99 -31.67
CA THR A 47 0.99 2.30 -30.40
C THR A 47 2.44 1.87 -30.23
N ILE A 48 3.06 2.38 -29.17
CA ILE A 48 4.31 1.84 -28.65
C ILE A 48 3.90 0.62 -27.81
N LEU A 49 4.77 -0.35 -27.66
CA LEU A 49 4.54 -1.56 -26.86
C LEU A 49 3.55 -1.32 -25.70
N LYS A 50 2.61 -2.25 -25.46
CA LYS A 50 1.68 -2.20 -24.34
C LYS A 50 2.47 -2.07 -23.04
N TYR A 51 2.44 -0.90 -22.49
CA TYR A 51 3.15 -0.55 -21.26
C TYR A 51 2.13 -0.34 -20.15
N THR A 52 2.21 -1.13 -19.13
CA THR A 52 1.42 -0.95 -17.89
C THR A 52 2.06 0.06 -16.92
N ASN A 53 3.23 0.61 -17.26
CA ASN A 53 3.94 1.57 -16.42
C ASN A 53 3.34 2.98 -16.57
N SER A 54 3.30 3.72 -15.48
CA SER A 54 2.86 5.12 -15.45
C SER A 54 3.84 6.10 -16.08
N THR A 55 5.01 5.65 -16.55
CA THR A 55 6.03 6.50 -17.16
C THR A 55 6.50 5.96 -18.50
N TYR A 56 6.78 6.88 -19.43
CA TYR A 56 7.44 6.61 -20.71
C TYR A 56 8.60 7.59 -20.92
N THR A 57 9.72 7.13 -21.46
CA THR A 57 10.92 7.95 -21.65
C THR A 57 11.34 7.97 -23.09
N ILE A 58 11.62 9.17 -23.62
CA ILE A 58 12.36 9.39 -24.84
C ILE A 58 13.78 9.78 -24.44
N ASP A 59 14.74 8.90 -24.71
CA ASP A 59 16.13 9.12 -24.29
C ASP A 59 16.91 10.10 -25.19
N ASN A 60 16.46 10.30 -26.44
CA ASN A 60 17.17 11.08 -27.44
C ASN A 60 16.17 11.67 -28.44
N LEU A 61 15.65 12.85 -28.14
CA LEU A 61 14.71 13.55 -29.01
C LEU A 61 15.39 14.00 -30.30
N GLN A 62 14.92 13.56 -31.48
CA GLN A 62 15.50 13.89 -32.79
C GLN A 62 14.60 14.75 -33.66
N SER A 63 13.31 14.72 -33.45
CA SER A 63 12.28 15.44 -34.17
C SER A 63 11.09 15.75 -33.29
N ASP A 64 10.15 16.51 -33.78
CA ASP A 64 8.87 16.72 -33.12
C ASP A 64 8.18 15.39 -32.87
N VAL A 65 7.64 15.25 -31.67
CA VAL A 65 6.93 14.05 -31.24
C VAL A 65 5.61 14.41 -30.56
N GLU A 66 4.61 13.62 -30.84
CA GLU A 66 3.35 13.63 -30.11
C GLU A 66 3.26 12.36 -29.26
N VAL A 67 3.18 12.53 -27.94
CA VAL A 67 3.02 11.42 -27.00
C VAL A 67 1.62 11.46 -26.42
N ASN A 68 0.89 10.38 -26.56
CA ASN A 68 -0.42 10.18 -25.97
C ASN A 68 -0.44 8.93 -25.08
N MET A 69 -1.37 8.90 -24.13
CA MET A 69 -1.66 7.72 -23.34
C MET A 69 -3.12 7.29 -23.57
N VAL A 70 -3.33 6.01 -23.74
CA VAL A 70 -4.66 5.41 -23.71
C VAL A 70 -4.86 4.78 -22.35
N CYS A 71 -5.96 5.11 -21.70
CA CYS A 71 -6.34 4.54 -20.41
C CYS A 71 -7.60 3.71 -20.58
N SER A 72 -7.61 2.53 -20.00
CA SER A 72 -8.81 1.70 -19.88
C SER A 72 -9.27 1.64 -18.42
N GLU A 73 -10.55 1.35 -18.23
CA GLU A 73 -11.04 1.04 -16.88
C GLU A 73 -10.20 -0.08 -16.29
N ARG A 74 -9.75 0.14 -15.04
CA ARG A 74 -9.04 -0.88 -14.30
C ARG A 74 -9.89 -2.14 -14.25
N ARG A 75 -9.41 -3.20 -14.91
CA ARG A 75 -10.06 -4.50 -14.80
C ARG A 75 -9.81 -5.03 -13.40
N GLU A 76 -10.82 -4.91 -12.56
CA GLU A 76 -10.82 -5.59 -11.28
C GLU A 76 -10.78 -7.09 -11.51
N VAL A 77 -9.64 -7.68 -11.29
CA VAL A 77 -9.56 -9.13 -11.12
C VAL A 77 -9.99 -9.40 -9.68
N VAL A 78 -11.29 -9.56 -9.48
CA VAL A 78 -11.79 -10.07 -8.19
C VAL A 78 -11.37 -11.53 -8.13
N PRO A 79 -10.54 -11.91 -7.13
CA PRO A 79 -10.15 -13.30 -6.98
C PRO A 79 -11.40 -14.16 -6.80
N THR A 80 -11.47 -15.27 -7.54
CA THR A 80 -12.66 -16.16 -7.53
C THR A 80 -12.83 -16.88 -6.20
N ASP A 81 -11.80 -16.91 -5.36
CA ASP A 81 -11.76 -17.49 -4.02
C ASP A 81 -12.03 -16.45 -2.90
N ALA A 82 -12.18 -15.17 -3.26
CA ALA A 82 -12.57 -14.12 -2.32
C ALA A 82 -14.09 -13.97 -2.25
N THR A 83 -14.63 -13.86 -1.05
CA THR A 83 -16.03 -13.48 -0.83
C THR A 83 -16.11 -12.01 -0.51
N ILE A 84 -16.64 -11.20 -1.46
CA ILE A 84 -16.82 -9.76 -1.32
C ILE A 84 -18.30 -9.43 -1.54
N VAL A 85 -18.90 -8.71 -0.61
CA VAL A 85 -20.31 -8.27 -0.66
C VAL A 85 -20.38 -6.78 -0.31
N ASP A 86 -20.91 -5.97 -1.19
CA ASP A 86 -21.11 -4.52 -0.98
C ASP A 86 -19.86 -3.79 -0.47
N GLY A 87 -18.68 -4.13 -1.00
CA GLY A 87 -17.41 -3.56 -0.59
C GLY A 87 -16.80 -4.17 0.67
N HIS A 88 -17.47 -5.13 1.31
CA HIS A 88 -16.97 -5.88 2.45
C HIS A 88 -16.24 -7.14 2.01
N LEU A 89 -14.98 -7.28 2.36
CA LEU A 89 -14.27 -8.55 2.26
C LEU A 89 -14.65 -9.41 3.46
N ILE A 90 -15.45 -10.44 3.20
CA ILE A 90 -15.95 -11.37 4.21
C ILE A 90 -14.94 -12.49 4.46
N LYS A 91 -14.36 -13.05 3.39
CA LYS A 91 -13.38 -14.14 3.48
C LYS A 91 -12.48 -14.18 2.26
N TRP A 92 -11.18 -14.39 2.51
CA TRP A 92 -10.19 -14.65 1.47
C TRP A 92 -8.95 -15.35 2.05
N SER A 93 -8.41 -16.34 1.31
CA SER A 93 -7.22 -17.07 1.72
C SER A 93 -6.20 -17.10 0.57
N PRO A 94 -5.61 -15.96 0.20
CA PRO A 94 -4.69 -15.87 -0.92
C PRO A 94 -3.37 -16.60 -0.64
N VAL A 95 -2.64 -16.89 -1.73
CA VAL A 95 -1.31 -17.50 -1.71
C VAL A 95 -0.28 -16.48 -2.20
N GLY A 96 0.84 -16.35 -1.49
CA GLY A 96 1.91 -15.42 -1.84
C GLY A 96 1.57 -13.96 -1.55
N ASP A 97 2.03 -13.07 -2.41
CA ASP A 97 1.79 -11.63 -2.29
C ASP A 97 0.39 -11.29 -2.81
N ALA A 98 -0.46 -10.84 -1.90
CA ALA A 98 -1.85 -10.50 -2.19
C ALA A 98 -2.04 -9.00 -2.40
N VAL A 99 -2.85 -8.65 -3.40
CA VAL A 99 -3.29 -7.26 -3.63
C VAL A 99 -4.80 -7.22 -3.45
N LEU A 100 -5.25 -6.37 -2.54
CA LEU A 100 -6.67 -6.25 -2.23
C LEU A 100 -7.44 -5.65 -3.42
N PRO A 101 -8.54 -6.27 -3.88
CA PRO A 101 -9.36 -5.73 -4.95
C PRO A 101 -9.82 -4.29 -4.68
N SER A 102 -9.89 -3.45 -5.71
CA SER A 102 -10.17 -2.01 -5.55
C SER A 102 -11.63 -1.71 -5.14
N ASN A 103 -12.54 -2.69 -5.29
CA ASN A 103 -13.91 -2.60 -4.80
C ASN A 103 -14.06 -2.86 -3.29
N VAL A 104 -13.00 -3.27 -2.59
CA VAL A 104 -13.03 -3.50 -1.15
C VAL A 104 -12.81 -2.19 -0.41
N THR A 105 -13.77 -1.83 0.44
CA THR A 105 -13.73 -0.68 1.34
C THR A 105 -13.62 -1.10 2.81
N HIS A 106 -14.06 -2.30 3.14
CA HIS A 106 -14.04 -2.87 4.49
C HIS A 106 -13.43 -4.26 4.47
N ILE A 107 -12.51 -4.51 5.37
CA ILE A 107 -12.02 -5.85 5.70
C ILE A 107 -12.75 -6.27 6.96
N ASP A 108 -13.59 -7.29 6.89
CA ASP A 108 -14.37 -7.74 8.04
C ASP A 108 -13.51 -8.52 9.05
N ALA A 109 -14.00 -8.67 10.26
CA ALA A 109 -13.38 -9.54 11.26
C ALA A 109 -13.25 -10.96 10.69
N HIS A 110 -12.11 -11.61 10.93
CA HIS A 110 -11.81 -12.96 10.44
C HIS A 110 -11.71 -13.11 8.90
N ALA A 111 -11.66 -11.99 8.14
CA ALA A 111 -11.63 -12.04 6.68
C ALA A 111 -10.45 -12.83 6.11
N PHE A 112 -9.29 -12.78 6.75
CA PHE A 112 -8.08 -13.54 6.37
C PHE A 112 -7.72 -14.64 7.35
N GLU A 113 -8.61 -14.98 8.29
CA GLU A 113 -8.30 -16.01 9.29
C GLU A 113 -7.87 -17.33 8.64
N GLY A 114 -6.67 -17.79 8.99
CA GLY A 114 -6.08 -19.02 8.46
C GLY A 114 -5.47 -18.90 7.07
N ALA A 115 -5.29 -17.69 6.54
CA ALA A 115 -4.59 -17.46 5.27
C ALA A 115 -3.08 -17.71 5.41
N ASN A 116 -2.71 -18.96 5.70
CA ASN A 116 -1.36 -19.36 6.09
C ASN A 116 -0.32 -19.28 4.98
N GLN A 117 -0.73 -19.10 3.73
CA GLN A 117 0.16 -19.02 2.58
C GLN A 117 0.31 -17.58 2.05
N MET A 118 -0.42 -16.61 2.62
CA MET A 118 -0.29 -15.20 2.29
C MET A 118 1.01 -14.65 2.89
N THR A 119 1.90 -14.11 2.05
CA THR A 119 3.22 -13.59 2.45
C THR A 119 3.21 -12.08 2.65
N SER A 120 2.45 -11.36 1.86
CA SER A 120 2.20 -9.93 2.03
C SER A 120 0.77 -9.56 1.66
N LEU A 121 0.29 -8.42 2.18
CA LEU A 121 -0.99 -7.85 1.78
C LEU A 121 -0.81 -6.38 1.42
N THR A 122 -1.07 -6.05 0.16
CA THR A 122 -1.18 -4.65 -0.30
C THR A 122 -2.65 -4.22 -0.21
N LEU A 123 -2.93 -3.23 0.63
CA LEU A 123 -4.25 -2.60 0.70
C LEU A 123 -4.46 -1.70 -0.54
N ASN A 124 -5.72 -1.49 -0.91
CA ASN A 124 -6.06 -0.46 -1.90
C ASN A 124 -6.25 0.92 -1.22
N ASP A 125 -6.45 1.97 -2.00
CA ASP A 125 -6.62 3.35 -1.53
C ASP A 125 -8.01 3.64 -0.91
N ARG A 126 -8.97 2.72 -1.08
CA ARG A 126 -10.37 2.87 -0.66
C ARG A 126 -10.72 2.16 0.66
N VAL A 127 -9.78 1.39 1.22
CA VAL A 127 -10.04 0.72 2.50
C VAL A 127 -10.18 1.76 3.60
N GLU A 128 -11.34 1.75 4.25
CA GLU A 128 -11.74 2.65 5.32
C GLU A 128 -11.76 1.97 6.70
N LYS A 129 -11.99 0.65 6.71
CA LYS A 129 -12.07 -0.13 7.96
C LYS A 129 -11.39 -1.47 7.85
N VAL A 130 -10.76 -1.85 8.95
CA VAL A 130 -10.21 -3.20 9.17
C VAL A 130 -10.82 -3.72 10.48
N GLY A 131 -11.59 -4.78 10.36
CA GLY A 131 -12.17 -5.49 11.49
C GLY A 131 -11.11 -6.22 12.32
N TYR A 132 -11.40 -6.51 13.56
CA TYR A 132 -10.50 -7.29 14.38
C TYR A 132 -11.23 -8.49 15.03
N PRO A 133 -10.51 -9.62 15.08
CA PRO A 133 -9.24 -9.93 14.46
C PRO A 133 -9.40 -10.31 12.98
N ALA A 134 -8.85 -9.52 12.05
CA ALA A 134 -8.95 -9.83 10.62
C ALA A 134 -7.91 -10.86 10.14
N PHE A 135 -6.73 -10.92 10.78
CA PHE A 135 -5.54 -11.63 10.30
C PHE A 135 -5.08 -12.77 11.21
N LEU A 136 -6.00 -13.39 11.97
CA LEU A 136 -5.65 -14.52 12.83
C LEU A 136 -5.04 -15.66 12.03
N TYR A 137 -3.95 -16.25 12.56
CA TYR A 137 -3.27 -17.40 11.96
C TYR A 137 -2.76 -17.18 10.52
N CYS A 138 -2.46 -15.93 10.13
CA CYS A 138 -1.76 -15.64 8.87
C CYS A 138 -0.25 -15.84 9.05
N ASN A 139 0.18 -17.08 9.31
CA ASN A 139 1.52 -17.39 9.84
C ASN A 139 2.68 -17.12 8.85
N SER A 140 2.40 -16.86 7.57
CA SER A 140 3.39 -16.47 6.58
C SER A 140 3.41 -14.97 6.28
N LEU A 141 2.46 -14.20 6.82
CA LEU A 141 2.34 -12.77 6.55
C LEU A 141 3.48 -12.01 7.21
N ILE A 142 4.37 -11.40 6.41
CA ILE A 142 5.55 -10.67 6.90
C ILE A 142 5.42 -9.15 6.79
N LYS A 143 4.52 -8.65 5.95
CA LYS A 143 4.31 -7.20 5.77
C LYS A 143 2.93 -6.85 5.24
N PHE A 144 2.49 -5.66 5.63
CA PHE A 144 1.44 -4.90 4.97
C PHE A 144 2.05 -3.81 4.10
N GLU A 145 1.45 -3.54 2.95
CA GLU A 145 1.74 -2.38 2.10
C GLU A 145 0.47 -1.55 1.95
N VAL A 146 0.60 -0.24 2.08
CA VAL A 146 -0.53 0.69 1.98
C VAL A 146 -0.14 1.84 1.05
N PRO A 147 -0.89 2.10 -0.02
CA PRO A 147 -0.60 3.21 -0.92
C PRO A 147 -0.71 4.55 -0.19
N ALA A 148 0.15 5.50 -0.54
CA ALA A 148 0.17 6.82 0.10
C ALA A 148 -1.17 7.58 -0.07
N THR A 149 -1.94 7.23 -1.08
CA THR A 149 -3.28 7.77 -1.38
C THR A 149 -4.38 7.29 -0.43
N ASN A 150 -4.18 6.16 0.27
CA ASN A 150 -5.15 5.72 1.29
C ASN A 150 -5.24 6.77 2.41
N GLN A 151 -6.48 7.17 2.77
CA GLN A 151 -6.75 8.24 3.73
C GLN A 151 -6.90 7.74 5.17
N HIS A 152 -7.02 6.43 5.40
CA HIS A 152 -7.37 5.84 6.69
C HIS A 152 -6.22 5.05 7.32
N PHE A 153 -5.35 4.47 6.48
CA PHE A 153 -4.26 3.59 6.92
C PHE A 153 -2.92 3.99 6.32
N THR A 154 -1.87 3.52 6.96
CA THR A 154 -0.48 3.57 6.48
C THR A 154 0.26 2.32 6.93
N SER A 155 1.33 1.98 6.24
CA SER A 155 2.28 0.97 6.69
C SER A 155 3.57 1.65 7.15
N VAL A 156 4.08 1.24 8.32
CA VAL A 156 5.38 1.66 8.82
C VAL A 156 6.19 0.39 9.07
N ASP A 157 7.29 0.24 8.36
CA ASP A 157 8.11 -0.97 8.40
C ASP A 157 7.29 -2.27 8.25
N GLY A 158 6.31 -2.27 7.36
CA GLY A 158 5.43 -3.42 7.11
C GLY A 158 4.36 -3.68 8.17
N VAL A 159 4.28 -2.88 9.22
CA VAL A 159 3.22 -2.96 10.25
C VAL A 159 2.09 -2.02 9.91
N LEU A 160 0.85 -2.48 10.05
CA LEU A 160 -0.34 -1.70 9.71
C LEU A 160 -0.73 -0.74 10.84
N TYR A 161 -0.85 0.53 10.49
CA TYR A 161 -1.25 1.62 11.39
C TYR A 161 -2.44 2.40 10.82
N SER A 162 -3.15 3.13 11.69
CA SER A 162 -3.99 4.25 11.25
C SER A 162 -3.15 5.30 10.50
N LYS A 163 -3.76 6.09 9.63
CA LYS A 163 -3.08 7.08 8.79
C LYS A 163 -2.23 8.07 9.58
N ASP A 164 -2.72 8.51 10.74
CA ASP A 164 -2.07 9.42 11.67
C ASP A 164 -1.05 8.73 12.59
N ARG A 165 -0.90 7.39 12.47
CA ARG A 165 -0.02 6.53 13.29
C ARG A 165 -0.33 6.53 14.78
N THR A 166 -1.54 6.94 15.16
CA THR A 166 -1.94 6.93 16.57
C THR A 166 -2.45 5.56 17.02
N THR A 167 -2.82 4.67 16.08
CA THR A 167 -3.28 3.32 16.39
C THR A 167 -2.48 2.27 15.62
N LEU A 168 -1.89 1.32 16.33
CA LEU A 168 -1.34 0.11 15.75
C LEU A 168 -2.49 -0.85 15.48
N VAL A 169 -2.76 -1.15 14.20
CA VAL A 169 -3.91 -1.96 13.77
C VAL A 169 -3.56 -3.44 13.75
N SER A 170 -2.44 -3.81 13.15
CA SER A 170 -1.99 -5.21 13.09
C SER A 170 -0.49 -5.32 12.85
N TYR A 171 0.17 -6.16 13.63
CA TYR A 171 1.53 -6.63 13.41
C TYR A 171 1.48 -7.94 12.60
N PRO A 172 2.27 -8.09 11.52
CA PRO A 172 2.22 -9.29 10.68
C PRO A 172 2.66 -10.54 11.45
N ASN A 173 1.83 -11.59 11.41
CA ASN A 173 2.01 -12.79 12.23
C ASN A 173 3.27 -13.62 11.88
N GLY A 174 3.70 -13.58 10.62
CA GLY A 174 4.83 -14.35 10.10
C GLY A 174 6.17 -13.62 10.15
N ARG A 175 6.25 -12.40 10.72
CA ARG A 175 7.52 -11.69 10.85
C ARG A 175 8.50 -12.47 11.74
N PRO A 176 9.78 -12.57 11.34
CA PRO A 176 10.78 -13.30 12.09
C PRO A 176 11.37 -12.52 13.26
N ASP A 177 10.99 -11.25 13.44
CA ASP A 177 11.59 -10.37 14.45
C ASP A 177 11.26 -10.81 15.87
N ALA A 178 12.26 -10.98 16.70
CA ALA A 178 12.08 -11.28 18.12
C ALA A 178 11.67 -10.05 18.96
N SER A 179 11.84 -8.84 18.42
CA SER A 179 11.51 -7.59 19.11
C SER A 179 10.95 -6.58 18.13
N TYR A 180 9.92 -5.84 18.56
CA TYR A 180 9.34 -4.73 17.82
C TYR A 180 9.26 -3.49 18.69
N THR A 181 9.51 -2.29 18.10
CA THR A 181 9.41 -1.01 18.80
C THR A 181 8.23 -0.21 18.25
N ILE A 182 7.24 0.03 19.11
CA ILE A 182 6.07 0.85 18.81
C ILE A 182 6.46 2.32 18.74
N LEU A 183 5.90 3.06 17.78
CA LEU A 183 6.19 4.47 17.54
C LEU A 183 5.80 5.36 18.72
N ALA A 184 6.55 6.45 18.94
CA ALA A 184 6.25 7.44 19.97
C ALA A 184 4.86 8.10 19.80
N THR A 185 4.33 8.15 18.59
CA THR A 185 3.00 8.71 18.27
C THR A 185 1.84 7.78 18.60
N THR A 186 2.11 6.47 18.84
CA THR A 186 1.06 5.49 19.03
C THR A 186 0.39 5.66 20.40
N GLN A 187 -0.92 5.80 20.38
CA GLN A 187 -1.75 5.96 21.57
C GLN A 187 -2.51 4.67 21.90
N ASN A 188 -2.88 3.91 20.85
CA ASN A 188 -3.71 2.73 20.99
C ASN A 188 -3.10 1.54 20.23
N VAL A 189 -3.36 0.35 20.73
CA VAL A 189 -3.09 -0.92 20.06
C VAL A 189 -4.42 -1.64 19.91
N GLN A 190 -4.76 -2.04 18.69
CA GLN A 190 -5.99 -2.78 18.44
C GLN A 190 -5.96 -4.12 19.20
N PRO A 191 -7.08 -4.56 19.77
CA PRO A 191 -7.18 -5.91 20.32
C PRO A 191 -6.72 -6.94 19.28
N ALA A 192 -5.97 -7.94 19.72
CA ALA A 192 -5.39 -8.96 18.86
C ALA A 192 -4.34 -8.48 17.82
N ALA A 193 -3.83 -7.24 17.91
CA ALA A 193 -2.82 -6.72 16.98
C ALA A 193 -1.53 -7.54 16.97
N PHE A 194 -1.16 -8.16 18.08
CA PHE A 194 0.00 -9.05 18.24
C PHE A 194 -0.38 -10.53 18.43
N THR A 195 -1.63 -10.89 18.16
CA THR A 195 -2.08 -12.28 18.34
C THR A 195 -1.44 -13.18 17.28
N THR A 196 -1.02 -14.38 17.70
CA THR A 196 -0.38 -15.37 16.83
C THR A 196 0.92 -14.91 16.15
N THR A 197 1.76 -14.18 16.90
CA THR A 197 3.09 -13.73 16.46
C THR A 197 4.20 -14.55 17.16
N PRO A 198 4.47 -15.79 16.74
CA PRO A 198 5.29 -16.74 17.51
C PRO A 198 6.75 -16.34 17.65
N ALA A 199 7.29 -15.54 16.74
CA ALA A 199 8.67 -15.08 16.79
C ALA A 199 8.86 -13.88 17.72
N LEU A 200 7.81 -13.08 17.94
CA LEU A 200 7.87 -11.85 18.72
C LEU A 200 7.86 -12.18 20.22
N THR A 201 8.97 -11.93 20.89
CA THR A 201 9.15 -12.20 22.34
C THR A 201 9.23 -10.93 23.16
N SER A 202 9.37 -9.75 22.53
CA SER A 202 9.51 -8.47 23.22
C SER A 202 8.91 -7.33 22.41
N VAL A 203 8.02 -6.57 23.02
CA VAL A 203 7.51 -5.31 22.48
C VAL A 203 8.13 -4.16 23.26
N LYS A 204 8.73 -3.21 22.55
CA LYS A 204 9.29 -1.98 23.10
C LYS A 204 8.43 -0.79 22.69
N VAL A 205 8.62 0.33 23.34
CA VAL A 205 7.96 1.60 23.02
C VAL A 205 9.02 2.67 22.86
N GLU A 206 8.95 3.48 21.80
CA GLU A 206 9.87 4.60 21.58
C GLU A 206 9.82 5.59 22.74
N GLU A 207 10.96 6.22 23.01
CA GLU A 207 11.08 7.28 24.00
C GLU A 207 10.15 8.46 23.66
N GLY A 208 9.53 9.05 24.67
CA GLY A 208 8.58 10.15 24.50
C GLY A 208 7.13 9.72 24.28
N ASN A 209 6.83 8.43 24.16
CA ASN A 209 5.44 7.97 24.15
C ASN A 209 4.78 8.21 25.51
N GLY A 210 3.70 9.00 25.53
CA GLY A 210 2.97 9.34 26.76
C GLY A 210 1.78 8.40 27.06
N TYR A 211 1.49 7.42 26.18
CA TYR A 211 0.27 6.60 26.24
C TYR A 211 0.55 5.12 26.54
N LEU A 212 1.70 4.64 26.13
CA LEU A 212 2.09 3.23 26.21
C LEU A 212 3.44 3.11 26.92
N ARG A 213 3.66 1.98 27.60
CA ARG A 213 4.93 1.60 28.21
C ARG A 213 5.25 0.14 28.01
N SER A 214 6.52 -0.16 27.94
CA SER A 214 7.02 -1.53 27.95
C SER A 214 7.82 -1.79 29.23
N VAL A 215 7.50 -2.88 29.89
CA VAL A 215 8.25 -3.37 31.05
C VAL A 215 8.69 -4.80 30.76
N GLU A 216 9.98 -5.05 30.72
CA GLU A 216 10.58 -6.36 30.40
C GLU A 216 10.05 -6.98 29.09
N GLY A 217 9.75 -6.14 28.11
CA GLY A 217 9.23 -6.57 26.81
C GLY A 217 7.71 -6.80 26.74
N VAL A 218 7.01 -6.55 27.84
CA VAL A 218 5.56 -6.64 27.94
C VAL A 218 4.94 -5.25 27.84
N LEU A 219 3.89 -5.12 27.01
CA LEU A 219 3.22 -3.86 26.71
C LEU A 219 2.10 -3.55 27.70
N TYR A 220 2.07 -2.30 28.17
CA TYR A 220 1.06 -1.77 29.08
C TYR A 220 0.59 -0.39 28.61
N ASP A 221 -0.55 0.06 29.17
CA ASP A 221 -0.91 1.49 29.18
C ASP A 221 0.12 2.32 29.96
N ALA A 222 0.08 3.65 29.81
CA ALA A 222 1.05 4.56 30.44
C ALA A 222 1.06 4.48 31.97
N GLN A 223 -0.05 4.09 32.59
CA GLN A 223 -0.24 3.96 34.02
C GLN A 223 0.18 2.59 34.57
N LEU A 224 0.56 1.65 33.71
CA LEU A 224 0.83 0.24 34.03
C LEU A 224 -0.37 -0.46 34.70
N SER A 225 -1.58 -0.01 34.38
CA SER A 225 -2.82 -0.53 34.94
C SER A 225 -3.46 -1.61 34.08
N THR A 226 -3.17 -1.62 32.78
CA THR A 226 -3.76 -2.54 31.82
C THR A 226 -2.67 -3.18 30.98
N LEU A 227 -2.65 -4.51 30.93
CA LEU A 227 -1.87 -5.30 29.97
C LEU A 227 -2.54 -5.20 28.59
N LEU A 228 -1.77 -4.95 27.54
CA LEU A 228 -2.25 -4.77 26.17
C LEU A 228 -1.82 -5.91 25.25
#